data_6e8a62e0140912429f96867a71510cd1
#
_entry.id   6e8a62e0140912429f96867a71510cd1
#
_cell.length_a   1.000
_cell.length_b   1.000
_cell.length_c   1.000
_cell.angle_alpha   90.00
_cell.angle_beta   90.00
_cell.angle_gamma   90.00
#
_symmetry.space_group_name_H-M   'P 1'
#
loop_
_entity.id
_entity.type
_entity.pdbx_description
1 polymer ?
#
loop_
_entity_poly.entity_id
_entity_poly.type
_entity_poly.pdbx_seq_one_letter_code
_entity_poly.pdbx_strand_id
1 'polypeptide(L)'
;VRKATRLEVEMRAFYSLPYPRSLQQRLLSASVSGTVADLCHLNALLGEWFADAALGAIRAAQLTTEEVDLIGSHGQTVHHLPNGIKDTRVGAIRSTLQIGEPAVIAERTGITTVANFRPRDIAAGGQGAPLTPGIHALLFQHHRRGRLIVNLGGISNVTYLPRGAGGKGVIAFDTGPANMVLDGLMFRSTS
;
A
#
# COMPACT_ATOMS: atom_id res chain seq x y z
N VAL A 1 19.92 -12.88 -22.96
CA VAL A 1 19.34 -11.52 -22.93
C VAL A 1 17.84 -11.67 -23.13
N ARG A 2 17.04 -11.61 -22.02
CA ARG A 2 15.58 -11.57 -22.14
C ARG A 2 15.20 -10.21 -22.75
N LYS A 3 14.57 -10.21 -23.93
CA LYS A 3 13.89 -9.04 -24.45
C LYS A 3 12.93 -8.54 -23.39
N ALA A 4 13.00 -7.26 -23.04
CA ALA A 4 12.01 -6.63 -22.17
C ALA A 4 10.63 -6.78 -22.82
N THR A 5 9.84 -7.69 -22.33
CA THR A 5 8.44 -7.82 -22.72
C THR A 5 7.76 -6.53 -22.27
N ARG A 6 7.10 -5.84 -23.19
CA ARG A 6 6.31 -4.65 -22.88
C ARG A 6 5.24 -5.07 -21.88
N LEU A 7 5.22 -4.45 -20.72
CA LEU A 7 4.17 -4.66 -19.74
C LEU A 7 2.90 -4.00 -20.27
N GLU A 8 1.86 -4.80 -20.47
CA GLU A 8 0.52 -4.31 -20.79
C GLU A 8 -0.33 -4.42 -19.54
N VAL A 9 -1.04 -3.34 -19.24
CA VAL A 9 -1.89 -3.25 -18.05
C VAL A 9 -3.27 -2.79 -18.48
N GLU A 10 -4.27 -3.58 -18.09
CA GLU A 10 -5.68 -3.27 -18.27
C GLU A 10 -6.36 -3.25 -16.90
N MET A 11 -7.04 -2.15 -16.58
CA MET A 11 -7.88 -2.08 -15.39
C MET A 11 -9.27 -2.62 -15.70
N ARG A 12 -9.60 -3.80 -15.19
CA ARG A 12 -10.88 -4.48 -15.43
C ARG A 12 -12.00 -3.94 -14.56
N ALA A 13 -11.71 -3.64 -13.30
CA ALA A 13 -12.68 -3.09 -12.36
C ALA A 13 -12.00 -2.28 -11.26
N PHE A 14 -12.78 -1.44 -10.62
CA PHE A 14 -12.44 -0.77 -9.37
C PHE A 14 -13.58 -1.00 -8.38
N TYR A 15 -13.25 -1.43 -7.17
CA TYR A 15 -14.22 -1.65 -6.10
C TYR A 15 -13.73 -1.01 -4.80
N SER A 16 -14.60 -0.35 -4.08
CA SER A 16 -14.30 0.28 -2.80
C SER A 16 -15.25 -0.24 -1.73
N LEU A 17 -14.68 -0.71 -0.63
CA LEU A 17 -15.40 -1.13 0.57
C LEU A 17 -14.98 -0.25 1.75
N PRO A 18 -15.73 0.82 2.07
CA PRO A 18 -15.35 1.78 3.08
C PRO A 18 -15.41 1.17 4.49
N TYR A 19 -14.47 1.53 5.35
CA TYR A 19 -14.53 1.18 6.75
C TYR A 19 -15.66 1.91 7.47
N PRO A 20 -16.46 1.21 8.30
CA PRO A 20 -17.39 1.88 9.21
C PRO A 20 -16.65 2.82 10.17
N ARG A 21 -17.30 3.89 10.61
CA ARG A 21 -16.70 4.86 11.55
C ARG A 21 -16.12 4.21 12.80
N SER A 22 -16.82 3.21 13.36
CA SER A 22 -16.34 2.45 14.52
C SER A 22 -15.02 1.72 14.26
N LEU A 23 -14.84 1.12 13.08
CA LEU A 23 -13.58 0.47 12.70
C LEU A 23 -12.47 1.49 12.47
N GLN A 24 -12.77 2.62 11.82
CA GLN A 24 -11.81 3.72 11.64
C GLN A 24 -11.27 4.23 12.98
N GLN A 25 -12.16 4.46 13.96
CA GLN A 25 -11.77 4.91 15.29
C GLN A 25 -10.91 3.89 16.02
N ARG A 26 -11.26 2.60 15.94
CA ARG A 26 -10.45 1.52 16.53
C ARG A 26 -9.06 1.44 15.93
N LEU A 27 -8.93 1.56 14.61
CA LEU A 27 -7.64 1.58 13.91
C LEU A 27 -6.78 2.77 14.33
N LEU A 28 -7.37 3.98 14.41
CA LEU A 28 -6.68 5.17 14.87
C LEU A 28 -6.21 5.02 16.32
N SER A 29 -7.06 4.55 17.22
CA SER A 29 -6.68 4.28 18.61
C SER A 29 -5.57 3.25 18.72
N ALA A 30 -5.68 2.15 17.96
CA ALA A 30 -4.68 1.08 17.99
C ALA A 30 -3.31 1.54 17.48
N SER A 31 -3.27 2.46 16.52
CA SER A 31 -2.01 3.01 15.99
C SER A 31 -1.28 3.93 16.99
N VAL A 32 -1.97 4.48 17.98
CA VAL A 32 -1.40 5.40 18.99
C VAL A 32 -1.13 4.70 20.32
N SER A 33 -2.08 3.88 20.80
CA SER A 33 -2.05 3.32 22.15
C SER A 33 -2.66 1.92 22.26
N GLY A 34 -2.78 1.21 21.13
CA GLY A 34 -3.35 -0.13 21.11
C GLY A 34 -2.50 -1.16 21.83
N THR A 35 -3.16 -2.12 22.46
CA THR A 35 -2.51 -3.29 23.04
C THR A 35 -2.14 -4.31 21.96
N VAL A 36 -1.29 -5.28 22.31
CA VAL A 36 -0.99 -6.42 21.44
C VAL A 36 -2.27 -7.21 21.11
N ALA A 37 -3.19 -7.33 22.06
CA ALA A 37 -4.47 -8.00 21.84
C ALA A 37 -5.35 -7.25 20.82
N ASP A 38 -5.39 -5.92 20.89
CA ASP A 38 -6.10 -5.09 19.90
C ASP A 38 -5.53 -5.29 18.50
N LEU A 39 -4.22 -5.23 18.37
CA LEU A 39 -3.54 -5.42 17.09
C LEU A 39 -3.77 -6.83 16.52
N CYS A 40 -3.70 -7.86 17.37
CA CYS A 40 -3.96 -9.23 16.96
C CYS A 40 -5.40 -9.41 16.45
N HIS A 41 -6.39 -8.88 17.18
CA HIS A 41 -7.79 -8.93 16.76
C HIS A 41 -8.05 -8.14 15.48
N LEU A 42 -7.52 -6.90 15.39
CA LEU A 42 -7.68 -6.06 14.22
C LEU A 42 -6.98 -6.65 12.98
N ASN A 43 -5.86 -7.35 13.16
CA ASN A 43 -5.18 -8.05 12.06
C ASN A 43 -6.09 -9.10 11.41
N ALA A 44 -6.72 -9.96 12.21
CA ALA A 44 -7.66 -10.97 11.73
C ALA A 44 -8.91 -10.32 11.12
N LEU A 45 -9.51 -9.33 11.81
CA LEU A 45 -10.70 -8.63 11.33
C LEU A 45 -10.47 -7.93 9.98
N LEU A 46 -9.33 -7.29 9.79
CA LEU A 46 -8.99 -6.67 8.51
C LEU A 46 -8.71 -7.70 7.42
N GLY A 47 -8.21 -8.88 7.77
CA GLY A 47 -8.12 -10.00 6.83
C GLY A 47 -9.47 -10.35 6.24
N GLU A 48 -10.52 -10.46 7.07
CA GLU A 48 -11.89 -10.68 6.63
C GLU A 48 -12.39 -9.54 5.72
N TRP A 49 -12.14 -8.30 6.13
CA TRP A 49 -12.55 -7.11 5.37
C TRP A 49 -11.89 -7.05 4.00
N PHE A 50 -10.60 -7.39 3.91
CA PHE A 50 -9.88 -7.40 2.65
C PHE A 50 -10.27 -8.57 1.75
N ALA A 51 -10.62 -9.71 2.32
CA ALA A 51 -11.20 -10.83 1.58
C ALA A 51 -12.54 -10.42 0.94
N ASP A 52 -13.42 -9.77 1.70
CA ASP A 52 -14.70 -9.26 1.16
C ASP A 52 -14.48 -8.21 0.06
N ALA A 53 -13.48 -7.33 0.22
CA ALA A 53 -13.12 -6.35 -0.80
C ALA A 53 -12.58 -7.02 -2.07
N ALA A 54 -11.73 -8.04 -1.93
CA ALA A 54 -11.20 -8.81 -3.07
C ALA A 54 -12.33 -9.53 -3.83
N LEU A 55 -13.21 -10.24 -3.13
CA LEU A 55 -14.37 -10.89 -3.72
C LEU A 55 -15.33 -9.88 -4.38
N GLY A 56 -15.48 -8.68 -3.78
CA GLY A 56 -16.23 -7.59 -4.37
C GLY A 56 -15.63 -7.09 -5.67
N ALA A 57 -14.32 -6.94 -5.74
CA ALA A 57 -13.60 -6.53 -6.95
C ALA A 57 -13.69 -7.60 -8.06
N ILE A 58 -13.56 -8.86 -7.71
CA ILE A 58 -13.70 -10.00 -8.64
C ILE A 58 -15.10 -9.99 -9.27
N ARG A 59 -16.17 -9.87 -8.44
CA ARG A 59 -17.54 -9.75 -8.95
C ARG A 59 -17.74 -8.52 -9.83
N ALA A 60 -17.18 -7.38 -9.45
CA ALA A 60 -17.27 -6.15 -10.25
C ALA A 60 -16.56 -6.28 -11.60
N ALA A 61 -15.50 -7.08 -11.67
CA ALA A 61 -14.81 -7.42 -12.91
C ALA A 61 -15.54 -8.49 -13.74
N GLN A 62 -16.63 -9.05 -13.24
CA GLN A 62 -17.35 -10.19 -13.84
C GLN A 62 -16.46 -11.44 -14.02
N LEU A 63 -15.55 -11.66 -13.08
CA LEU A 63 -14.65 -12.81 -13.01
C LEU A 63 -15.08 -13.80 -11.93
N THR A 64 -14.58 -15.03 -12.04
CA THR A 64 -14.60 -16.03 -10.96
C THR A 64 -13.29 -16.03 -10.18
N THR A 65 -13.24 -16.69 -9.04
CA THR A 65 -12.01 -16.78 -8.23
C THR A 65 -10.91 -17.57 -8.94
N GLU A 66 -11.29 -18.55 -9.77
CA GLU A 66 -10.38 -19.40 -10.56
C GLU A 66 -9.70 -18.63 -11.70
N GLU A 67 -10.27 -17.50 -12.12
CA GLU A 67 -9.70 -16.63 -13.16
C GLU A 67 -8.70 -15.61 -12.59
N VAL A 68 -8.45 -15.63 -11.28
CA VAL A 68 -7.54 -14.72 -10.60
C VAL A 68 -6.32 -15.47 -10.07
N ASP A 69 -5.16 -15.19 -10.62
CA ASP A 69 -3.91 -15.89 -10.27
C ASP A 69 -3.40 -15.54 -8.88
N LEU A 70 -3.55 -14.27 -8.47
CA LEU A 70 -3.06 -13.82 -7.16
C LEU A 70 -3.75 -12.54 -6.67
N ILE A 71 -3.74 -12.37 -5.34
CA ILE A 71 -4.12 -11.14 -4.65
C ILE A 71 -2.86 -10.50 -4.07
N GLY A 72 -2.63 -9.22 -4.36
CA GLY A 72 -1.61 -8.41 -3.70
C GLY A 72 -2.24 -7.60 -2.58
N SER A 73 -1.92 -7.90 -1.31
CA SER A 73 -2.44 -7.16 -0.16
C SER A 73 -1.38 -6.28 0.48
N HIS A 74 -1.59 -4.96 0.45
CA HIS A 74 -0.73 -4.02 1.17
C HIS A 74 -0.96 -4.06 2.69
N GLY A 75 -2.15 -4.40 3.12
CA GLY A 75 -2.57 -4.26 4.52
C GLY A 75 -2.84 -2.81 4.93
N GLN A 76 -3.21 -2.61 6.19
CA GLN A 76 -3.39 -1.31 6.82
C GLN A 76 -2.16 -0.96 7.65
N THR A 77 -1.45 0.10 7.29
CA THR A 77 -0.31 0.56 8.09
C THR A 77 -0.80 1.09 9.44
N VAL A 78 -0.27 0.54 10.51
CA VAL A 78 -0.53 0.99 11.89
C VAL A 78 0.71 1.61 12.52
N HIS A 79 1.91 1.21 12.10
CA HIS A 79 3.14 1.81 12.58
C HIS A 79 4.25 1.76 11.53
N HIS A 80 5.11 2.80 11.50
CA HIS A 80 6.23 2.87 10.56
C HIS A 80 7.41 3.60 11.19
N LEU A 81 8.55 2.95 11.28
CA LEU A 81 9.78 3.44 11.91
C LEU A 81 10.94 3.47 10.90
N PRO A 82 10.92 4.42 9.95
CA PRO A 82 11.92 4.48 8.87
C PRO A 82 13.33 4.80 9.36
N ASN A 83 13.45 5.50 10.50
CA ASN A 83 14.74 5.85 11.11
C ASN A 83 15.27 4.73 12.02
N GLY A 84 14.41 3.77 12.37
CA GLY A 84 14.73 2.66 13.25
C GLY A 84 14.86 3.05 14.73
N ILE A 85 14.85 2.02 15.56
CA ILE A 85 15.14 2.12 17.01
C ILE A 85 16.49 1.46 17.24
N LYS A 86 17.34 2.09 18.07
CA LYS A 86 18.66 1.55 18.42
C LYS A 86 18.50 0.30 19.27
N ASP A 87 19.14 -0.76 18.86
CA ASP A 87 19.34 -1.98 19.61
C ASP A 87 20.83 -2.15 19.91
N THR A 88 21.16 -2.64 21.10
CA THR A 88 22.54 -2.76 21.56
C THR A 88 23.36 -3.80 20.80
N ARG A 89 22.71 -4.80 20.19
CA ARG A 89 23.37 -5.92 19.50
C ARG A 89 23.55 -5.68 18.00
N VAL A 90 22.59 -5.03 17.37
CA VAL A 90 22.52 -4.97 15.89
C VAL A 90 22.43 -3.54 15.35
N GLY A 91 22.47 -2.53 16.23
CA GLY A 91 22.39 -1.13 15.83
C GLY A 91 20.94 -0.66 15.58
N ALA A 92 20.74 0.30 14.69
CA ALA A 92 19.40 0.81 14.42
C ALA A 92 18.59 -0.15 13.55
N ILE A 93 17.48 -0.64 14.09
CA ILE A 93 16.54 -1.53 13.40
C ILE A 93 15.36 -0.71 12.88
N ARG A 94 15.23 -0.63 11.56
CA ARG A 94 14.03 -0.11 10.89
C ARG A 94 12.92 -1.14 10.94
N SER A 95 11.69 -0.69 11.09
CA SER A 95 10.54 -1.59 11.09
C SER A 95 9.29 -0.91 10.59
N THR A 96 8.32 -1.72 10.21
CA THR A 96 7.00 -1.26 9.76
C THR A 96 5.99 -2.36 10.01
N LEU A 97 4.78 -1.98 10.35
CA LEU A 97 3.69 -2.93 10.62
C LEU A 97 2.47 -2.54 9.80
N GLN A 98 2.10 -3.45 8.92
CA GLN A 98 0.82 -3.45 8.22
C GLN A 98 0.03 -4.64 8.74
N ILE A 99 -1.24 -4.42 9.10
CA ILE A 99 -2.17 -5.44 9.56
C ILE A 99 -3.24 -5.73 8.50
N GLY A 100 -3.87 -6.88 8.60
CA GLY A 100 -4.78 -7.46 7.62
C GLY A 100 -4.23 -8.80 7.18
N GLU A 101 -4.55 -9.85 7.98
CA GLU A 101 -3.97 -11.18 7.91
C GLU A 101 -4.10 -11.81 6.51
N PRO A 102 -2.99 -12.01 5.78
CA PRO A 102 -3.05 -12.56 4.43
C PRO A 102 -3.49 -14.01 4.38
N ALA A 103 -3.29 -14.79 5.45
CA ALA A 103 -3.77 -16.16 5.53
C ALA A 103 -5.32 -16.21 5.54
N VAL A 104 -5.97 -15.24 6.21
CA VAL A 104 -7.43 -15.11 6.17
C VAL A 104 -7.91 -14.76 4.76
N ILE A 105 -7.22 -13.84 4.08
CA ILE A 105 -7.57 -13.48 2.69
C ILE A 105 -7.46 -14.71 1.79
N ALA A 106 -6.36 -15.44 1.88
CA ALA A 106 -6.12 -16.64 1.06
C ALA A 106 -7.16 -17.74 1.33
N GLU A 107 -7.46 -18.01 2.61
CA GLU A 107 -8.45 -19.02 3.00
C GLU A 107 -9.86 -18.67 2.51
N ARG A 108 -10.27 -17.40 2.69
CA ARG A 108 -11.59 -16.91 2.29
C ARG A 108 -11.82 -16.84 0.78
N THR A 109 -10.77 -16.61 0.02
CA THR A 109 -10.87 -16.42 -1.43
C THR A 109 -10.46 -17.64 -2.24
N GLY A 110 -9.68 -18.54 -1.66
CA GLY A 110 -9.02 -19.66 -2.38
C GLY A 110 -7.87 -19.21 -3.28
N ILE A 111 -7.46 -17.94 -3.22
CA ILE A 111 -6.49 -17.34 -4.13
C ILE A 111 -5.15 -17.10 -3.42
N THR A 112 -4.04 -17.41 -4.10
CA THR A 112 -2.69 -17.09 -3.59
C THR A 112 -2.61 -15.61 -3.22
N THR A 113 -2.25 -15.32 -1.94
CA THR A 113 -2.15 -13.94 -1.44
C THR A 113 -0.71 -13.56 -1.16
N VAL A 114 -0.24 -12.49 -1.79
CA VAL A 114 1.09 -11.91 -1.59
C VAL A 114 0.96 -10.64 -0.75
N ALA A 115 1.71 -10.56 0.34
CA ALA A 115 1.65 -9.46 1.30
C ALA A 115 3.05 -9.04 1.79
N ASN A 116 3.11 -8.18 2.80
CA ASN A 116 4.36 -7.75 3.47
C ASN A 116 5.37 -7.06 2.53
N PHE A 117 4.90 -6.26 1.59
CA PHE A 117 5.76 -5.55 0.65
C PHE A 117 6.72 -4.59 1.35
N ARG A 118 6.25 -3.82 2.33
CA ARG A 118 7.07 -2.87 3.08
C ARG A 118 8.11 -3.53 3.99
N PRO A 119 7.75 -4.55 4.80
CA PRO A 119 8.74 -5.33 5.56
C PRO A 119 9.79 -5.97 4.66
N ARG A 120 9.42 -6.45 3.47
CA ARG A 120 10.34 -7.05 2.50
C ARG A 120 11.34 -6.03 1.97
N ASP A 121 10.91 -4.80 1.68
CA ASP A 121 11.78 -3.71 1.24
C ASP A 121 12.78 -3.34 2.35
N ILE A 122 12.31 -3.18 3.59
CA ILE A 122 13.17 -2.92 4.76
C ILE A 122 14.21 -4.03 4.93
N ALA A 123 13.82 -5.29 4.84
CA ALA A 123 14.72 -6.43 4.93
C ALA A 123 15.78 -6.45 3.82
N ALA A 124 15.49 -5.85 2.68
CA ALA A 124 16.41 -5.66 1.57
C ALA A 124 17.31 -4.41 1.72
N GLY A 125 17.20 -3.68 2.85
CA GLY A 125 17.98 -2.45 3.13
C GLY A 125 17.28 -1.15 2.76
N GLY A 126 16.02 -1.22 2.26
CA GLY A 126 15.19 -0.05 1.94
C GLY A 126 14.60 0.62 3.17
N GLN A 127 13.70 1.58 2.93
CA GLN A 127 13.00 2.35 3.96
C GLN A 127 11.54 1.88 4.17
N GLY A 128 11.05 0.96 3.34
CA GLY A 128 9.68 0.47 3.35
C GLY A 128 8.67 1.44 2.71
N ALA A 129 9.08 2.66 2.40
CA ALA A 129 8.29 3.68 1.72
C ALA A 129 9.22 4.70 1.03
N PRO A 130 8.81 5.29 -0.12
CA PRO A 130 7.68 4.89 -0.94
C PRO A 130 7.96 3.63 -1.76
N LEU A 131 6.95 2.79 -2.05
CA LEU A 131 7.08 1.60 -2.92
C LEU A 131 6.63 1.87 -4.36
N THR A 132 5.71 2.82 -4.55
CA THR A 132 5.12 3.16 -5.84
C THR A 132 6.11 3.60 -6.94
N PRO A 133 7.28 4.22 -6.64
CA PRO A 133 8.21 4.66 -7.67
C PRO A 133 8.70 3.54 -8.60
N GLY A 134 8.88 2.32 -8.08
CA GLY A 134 9.23 1.16 -8.88
C GLY A 134 8.14 0.80 -9.91
N ILE A 135 6.88 0.85 -9.47
CA ILE A 135 5.73 0.61 -10.35
C ILE A 135 5.55 1.78 -11.33
N HIS A 136 5.71 3.02 -10.88
CA HIS A 136 5.67 4.19 -11.76
C HIS A 136 6.71 4.08 -12.89
N ALA A 137 7.93 3.62 -12.57
CA ALA A 137 8.96 3.40 -13.57
C ALA A 137 8.55 2.33 -14.60
N LEU A 138 7.96 1.22 -14.15
CA LEU A 138 7.50 0.14 -15.02
C LEU A 138 6.38 0.59 -15.97
N LEU A 139 5.40 1.36 -15.45
CA LEU A 139 4.20 1.73 -16.20
C LEU A 139 4.38 3.01 -17.03
N PHE A 140 5.07 4.01 -16.49
CA PHE A 140 5.04 5.37 -17.02
C PHE A 140 6.37 5.87 -17.54
N GLN A 141 7.47 5.14 -17.40
CA GLN A 141 8.76 5.59 -17.96
C GLN A 141 8.69 5.69 -19.49
N HIS A 142 9.30 6.74 -20.04
CA HIS A 142 9.29 6.99 -21.46
C HIS A 142 10.71 7.20 -22.00
N HIS A 143 11.02 6.64 -23.17
CA HIS A 143 12.39 6.64 -23.70
C HIS A 143 12.89 8.03 -24.11
N ARG A 144 12.01 8.97 -24.48
CA ARG A 144 12.37 10.32 -24.96
C ARG A 144 12.01 11.44 -23.98
N ARG A 145 11.12 11.21 -23.03
CA ARG A 145 10.58 12.26 -22.14
C ARG A 145 10.76 11.89 -20.68
N GLY A 146 11.21 12.83 -19.86
CA GLY A 146 11.03 12.75 -18.42
C GLY A 146 9.55 12.93 -18.07
N ARG A 147 9.09 12.29 -17.00
CA ARG A 147 7.72 12.40 -16.50
C ARG A 147 7.73 12.70 -15.00
N LEU A 148 6.78 13.48 -14.57
CA LEU A 148 6.48 13.69 -13.17
C LEU A 148 5.12 13.09 -12.88
N ILE A 149 5.08 12.16 -11.94
CA ILE A 149 3.84 11.56 -11.44
C ILE A 149 3.55 12.25 -10.11
N VAL A 150 2.38 12.85 -9.99
CA VAL A 150 1.92 13.52 -8.78
C VAL A 150 0.78 12.71 -8.19
N ASN A 151 0.92 12.31 -6.93
CA ASN A 151 -0.14 11.66 -6.17
C ASN A 151 -0.67 12.65 -5.12
N LEU A 152 -1.99 12.90 -5.16
CA LEU A 152 -2.70 13.78 -4.22
C LEU A 152 -3.60 12.93 -3.33
N GLY A 153 -3.00 12.31 -2.31
CA GLY A 153 -3.69 11.63 -1.22
C GLY A 153 -3.89 12.55 -0.02
N GLY A 154 -3.97 12.01 1.18
CA GLY A 154 -3.92 12.82 2.42
C GLY A 154 -2.63 13.64 2.48
N ILE A 155 -1.51 13.02 2.13
CA ILE A 155 -0.21 13.64 1.85
C ILE A 155 0.02 13.58 0.34
N SER A 156 0.58 14.67 -0.21
CA SER A 156 1.02 14.74 -1.60
C SER A 156 2.43 14.19 -1.73
N ASN A 157 2.68 13.42 -2.78
CA ASN A 157 4.02 12.99 -3.15
C ASN A 157 4.25 13.04 -4.66
N VAL A 158 5.49 13.14 -5.04
CA VAL A 158 5.90 13.15 -6.45
C VAL A 158 6.90 12.05 -6.74
N THR A 159 6.82 11.52 -7.96
CA THR A 159 7.84 10.62 -8.52
C THR A 159 8.33 11.21 -9.82
N TYR A 160 9.60 11.54 -9.90
CA TYR A 160 10.26 11.94 -11.14
C TYR A 160 10.84 10.71 -11.83
N LEU A 161 10.45 10.52 -13.07
CA LEU A 161 10.93 9.47 -13.97
C LEU A 161 11.80 10.12 -15.05
N PRO A 162 13.12 9.97 -15.01
CA PRO A 162 14.00 10.50 -16.07
C PRO A 162 13.72 9.80 -17.40
N ARG A 163 14.08 10.44 -18.50
CA ARG A 163 14.04 9.82 -19.84
C ARG A 163 14.96 8.59 -19.87
N GLY A 164 14.58 7.58 -20.64
CA GLY A 164 15.39 6.37 -20.83
C GLY A 164 14.69 5.12 -20.30
N ALA A 165 15.38 4.00 -20.26
CA ALA A 165 14.88 2.72 -19.78
C ALA A 165 15.66 2.28 -18.52
N GLY A 166 15.00 1.51 -17.66
CA GLY A 166 15.64 0.77 -16.56
C GLY A 166 15.57 1.39 -15.17
N GLY A 167 14.73 2.40 -14.96
CA GLY A 167 14.43 2.91 -13.59
C GLY A 167 15.58 3.66 -12.89
N LYS A 168 16.76 3.79 -13.50
CA LYS A 168 17.88 4.52 -12.92
C LYS A 168 17.57 6.00 -12.80
N GLY A 169 17.90 6.60 -11.66
CA GLY A 169 17.68 8.03 -11.42
C GLY A 169 16.22 8.41 -11.11
N VAL A 170 15.37 7.46 -10.80
CA VAL A 170 14.03 7.72 -10.27
C VAL A 170 14.17 8.36 -8.89
N ILE A 171 13.48 9.48 -8.69
CA ILE A 171 13.47 10.23 -7.44
C ILE A 171 12.01 10.34 -6.99
N ALA A 172 11.74 10.07 -5.70
CA ALA A 172 10.42 10.23 -5.13
C ALA A 172 10.51 10.79 -3.71
N PHE A 173 9.59 11.68 -3.37
CA PHE A 173 9.51 12.28 -2.05
C PHE A 173 8.13 12.87 -1.79
N ASP A 174 7.80 13.03 -0.50
CA ASP A 174 6.59 13.71 -0.06
C ASP A 174 6.75 15.22 -0.20
N THR A 175 5.72 15.89 -0.72
CA THR A 175 5.73 17.35 -0.95
C THR A 175 4.96 18.14 0.10
N GLY A 176 4.19 17.46 0.93
CA GLY A 176 3.45 18.06 2.05
C GLY A 176 2.00 17.59 2.14
N PRO A 177 1.21 18.18 3.05
CA PRO A 177 -0.21 17.89 3.20
C PRO A 177 -0.99 18.20 1.91
N ALA A 178 -2.01 17.38 1.61
CA ALA A 178 -2.90 17.59 0.48
C ALA A 178 -4.37 17.46 0.93
N ASN A 179 -5.08 16.40 0.55
CA ASN A 179 -6.50 16.23 0.88
C ASN A 179 -6.77 16.25 2.40
N MET A 180 -5.81 15.86 3.23
CA MET A 180 -5.92 15.93 4.68
C MET A 180 -6.29 17.34 5.17
N VAL A 181 -5.74 18.40 4.56
CA VAL A 181 -6.05 19.79 4.92
C VAL A 181 -7.43 20.17 4.40
N LEU A 182 -7.76 19.79 3.17
CA LEU A 182 -9.07 20.07 2.56
C LEU A 182 -10.19 19.39 3.35
N ASP A 183 -10.03 18.12 3.69
CA ASP A 183 -10.98 17.35 4.48
C ASP A 183 -11.16 17.96 5.89
N GLY A 184 -10.06 18.38 6.52
CA GLY A 184 -10.10 19.06 7.81
C GLY A 184 -10.81 20.41 7.77
N LEU A 185 -10.63 21.19 6.71
CA LEU A 185 -11.32 22.46 6.51
C LEU A 185 -12.81 22.25 6.24
N MET A 186 -13.15 21.29 5.38
CA MET A 186 -14.55 20.95 5.08
C MET A 186 -15.27 20.48 6.35
N PHE A 187 -14.65 19.63 7.14
CA PHE A 187 -15.25 19.18 8.42
C PHE A 187 -15.57 20.34 9.35
N ARG A 188 -14.65 21.32 9.48
CA ARG A 188 -14.86 22.51 10.31
C ARG A 188 -15.92 23.47 9.77
N SER A 189 -16.11 23.52 8.46
CA SER A 189 -17.08 24.44 7.84
C SER A 189 -18.49 23.88 7.79
N THR A 190 -18.66 22.56 7.98
CA THR A 190 -19.96 21.85 7.90
C THR A 190 -20.45 21.33 9.25
N SER A 191 -19.67 21.53 10.33
CA SER A 191 -20.00 21.22 11.73
C SER A 191 -20.45 22.47 12.45
#